data_cc041dbae7883c7632500aa4a217d846
#
_entry.id   cc041dbae7883c7632500aa4a217d846
#
_cell.length_a   1.000
_cell.length_b   1.000
_cell.length_c   1.000
_cell.angle_alpha   90.00
_cell.angle_beta   90.00
_cell.angle_gamma   90.00
#
_symmetry.space_group_name_H-M   'P 1'
#
loop_
_entity.id
_entity.type
_entity.pdbx_description
1 polymer ?
#
loop_
_entity_poly.entity_id
_entity_poly.type
_entity_poly.pdbx_seq_one_letter_code
_entity_poly.pdbx_strand_id
1 'polypeptide(L)'
;MARILIVDDSPTEMYKLTGMLEKHGHQVLQAGNGADGVALARQEKPDLVLMDIVMPGLNGFQATRQLTKDPETQGIPVIVVTTKDQETDMVWAARQGAKAYLTKPVEEDALTEGINKFLPASTHK
;
A
#
# COMPACT_ATOMS: atom_id res chain seq x y z
N MET A 1 -15.04 -1.62 7.09
CA MET A 1 -13.90 -2.33 7.65
C MET A 1 -13.20 -3.17 6.59
N ALA A 2 -11.90 -3.05 6.51
CA ALA A 2 -11.12 -3.76 5.50
C ALA A 2 -9.84 -4.32 6.12
N ARG A 3 -9.22 -5.29 5.40
CA ARG A 3 -7.89 -5.80 5.75
C ARG A 3 -6.90 -5.11 4.84
N ILE A 4 -5.97 -4.37 5.44
CA ILE A 4 -5.01 -3.55 4.69
C ILE A 4 -3.59 -3.97 5.04
N LEU A 5 -2.80 -4.27 4.00
CA LEU A 5 -1.38 -4.62 4.17
C LEU A 5 -0.54 -3.36 4.01
N ILE A 6 0.31 -3.09 5.00
CA ILE A 6 1.30 -2.01 4.91
C ILE A 6 2.66 -2.64 4.66
N VAL A 7 3.35 -2.18 3.60
CA VAL A 7 4.71 -2.62 3.27
C VAL A 7 5.63 -1.42 3.40
N ASP A 8 6.44 -1.40 4.46
CA ASP A 8 7.30 -0.26 4.78
C ASP A 8 8.41 -0.75 5.73
N ASP A 9 9.66 -0.37 5.45
CA ASP A 9 10.78 -0.80 6.28
C ASP A 9 11.04 0.12 7.48
N SER A 10 10.31 1.22 7.61
CA SER A 10 10.44 2.15 8.73
C SER A 10 9.49 1.76 9.87
N PRO A 11 10.01 1.37 11.04
CA PRO A 11 9.14 1.07 12.19
C PRO A 11 8.26 2.25 12.60
N THR A 12 8.80 3.46 12.51
CA THR A 12 8.07 4.68 12.85
C THR A 12 6.87 4.91 11.93
N GLU A 13 7.09 4.78 10.61
CA GLU A 13 6.01 4.95 9.65
C GLU A 13 4.99 3.82 9.77
N MET A 14 5.46 2.61 9.99
CA MET A 14 4.58 1.46 10.19
C MET A 14 3.65 1.71 11.38
N TYR A 15 4.19 2.20 12.48
CA TYR A 15 3.41 2.51 13.68
C TYR A 15 2.36 3.59 13.40
N LYS A 16 2.77 4.66 12.73
CA LYS A 16 1.87 5.79 12.43
C LYS A 16 0.72 5.36 11.51
N LEU A 17 1.04 4.68 10.43
CA LEU A 17 0.03 4.23 9.47
C LEU A 17 -0.92 3.21 10.11
N THR A 18 -0.37 2.27 10.88
CA THR A 18 -1.18 1.28 11.58
C THR A 18 -2.20 1.96 12.50
N GLY A 19 -1.73 2.95 13.27
CA GLY A 19 -2.61 3.69 14.17
C GLY A 19 -3.75 4.39 13.46
N MET A 20 -3.45 5.04 12.32
CA MET A 20 -4.47 5.72 11.53
C MET A 20 -5.53 4.74 11.01
N LEU A 21 -5.08 3.58 10.51
CA LEU A 21 -5.99 2.60 9.94
C LEU A 21 -6.85 1.93 10.99
N GLU A 22 -6.25 1.57 12.13
CA GLU A 22 -7.00 0.94 13.21
C GLU A 22 -8.03 1.88 13.81
N LYS A 23 -7.71 3.16 13.88
CA LYS A 23 -8.63 4.18 14.33
C LYS A 23 -9.90 4.22 13.48
N HIS A 24 -9.78 3.90 12.19
CA HIS A 24 -10.90 3.87 11.26
C HIS A 24 -11.51 2.47 11.12
N GLY A 25 -11.16 1.55 12.01
CA GLY A 25 -11.79 0.23 12.05
C GLY A 25 -11.21 -0.81 11.10
N HIS A 26 -10.07 -0.53 10.49
CA HIS A 26 -9.43 -1.49 9.58
C HIS A 26 -8.54 -2.46 10.34
N GLN A 27 -8.41 -3.66 9.80
CA GLN A 27 -7.47 -4.65 10.27
C GLN A 27 -6.17 -4.49 9.48
N VAL A 28 -5.03 -4.47 10.16
CA VAL A 28 -3.73 -4.20 9.53
C VAL A 28 -2.85 -5.43 9.50
N LEU A 29 -2.25 -5.69 8.35
CA LEU A 29 -1.18 -6.65 8.17
C LEU A 29 0.09 -5.84 7.88
N GLN A 30 1.25 -6.33 8.31
CA GLN A 30 2.50 -5.60 8.21
C GLN A 30 3.59 -6.43 7.56
N ALA A 31 4.35 -5.82 6.65
CA ALA A 31 5.55 -6.42 6.06
C ALA A 31 6.63 -5.36 6.03
N GLY A 32 7.85 -5.73 6.38
CA GLY A 32 8.98 -4.80 6.51
C GLY A 32 9.84 -4.67 5.27
N ASN A 33 9.50 -5.36 4.19
CA ASN A 33 10.23 -5.27 2.93
C ASN A 33 9.34 -5.73 1.78
N GLY A 34 9.80 -5.46 0.55
CA GLY A 34 9.00 -5.75 -0.64
C GLY A 34 8.73 -7.23 -0.86
N ALA A 35 9.73 -8.08 -0.66
CA ALA A 35 9.58 -9.52 -0.88
C ALA A 35 8.55 -10.12 0.10
N ASP A 36 8.65 -9.77 1.38
CA ASP A 36 7.69 -10.22 2.38
C ASP A 36 6.30 -9.67 2.09
N GLY A 37 6.23 -8.42 1.60
CA GLY A 37 4.95 -7.82 1.23
C GLY A 37 4.26 -8.58 0.12
N VAL A 38 4.99 -8.95 -0.92
CA VAL A 38 4.42 -9.73 -2.03
C VAL A 38 3.96 -11.10 -1.55
N ALA A 39 4.80 -11.78 -0.75
CA ALA A 39 4.45 -13.10 -0.22
C ALA A 39 3.19 -13.03 0.65
N LEU A 40 3.12 -12.04 1.53
CA LEU A 40 2.00 -11.89 2.44
C LEU A 40 0.71 -11.54 1.68
N ALA A 41 0.81 -10.72 0.65
CA ALA A 41 -0.35 -10.37 -0.17
C ALA A 41 -0.91 -11.60 -0.88
N ARG A 42 -0.04 -12.47 -1.39
CA ARG A 42 -0.47 -13.72 -2.02
C ARG A 42 -1.15 -14.65 -1.03
N GLN A 43 -0.60 -14.73 0.17
CA GLN A 43 -1.11 -15.63 1.21
C GLN A 43 -2.42 -15.13 1.82
N GLU A 44 -2.48 -13.85 2.19
CA GLU A 44 -3.58 -13.30 2.97
C GLU A 44 -4.66 -12.61 2.13
N LYS A 45 -4.36 -12.28 0.88
CA LYS A 45 -5.32 -11.61 -0.01
C LYS A 45 -5.98 -10.40 0.66
N PRO A 46 -5.19 -9.39 1.08
CA PRO A 46 -5.79 -8.20 1.70
C PRO A 46 -6.67 -7.45 0.71
N ASP A 47 -7.47 -6.54 1.22
CA ASP A 47 -8.35 -5.73 0.38
C ASP A 47 -7.61 -4.60 -0.32
N LEU A 48 -6.46 -4.18 0.24
CA LEU A 48 -5.69 -3.06 -0.28
C LEU A 48 -4.26 -3.13 0.27
N VAL A 49 -3.29 -2.64 -0.50
CA VAL A 49 -1.89 -2.57 -0.08
C VAL A 49 -1.41 -1.13 -0.08
N LEU A 50 -0.77 -0.71 1.01
CA LEU A 50 -0.04 0.54 1.09
C LEU A 50 1.44 0.20 0.93
N MET A 51 2.10 0.74 -0.10
CA MET A 51 3.45 0.33 -0.50
C MET A 51 4.41 1.50 -0.49
N ASP A 52 5.46 1.42 0.33
CA ASP A 52 6.58 2.36 0.24
C ASP A 52 7.47 1.97 -0.93
N ILE A 53 8.17 2.95 -1.52
CA ILE A 53 9.07 2.71 -2.64
C ILE A 53 10.49 2.44 -2.15
N VAL A 54 10.99 3.24 -1.20
CA VAL A 54 12.39 3.19 -0.78
C VAL A 54 12.56 2.12 0.29
N MET A 55 12.98 0.94 -0.15
CA MET A 55 13.22 -0.21 0.73
C MET A 55 14.43 -0.98 0.22
N PRO A 56 15.22 -1.61 1.12
CA PRO A 56 16.34 -2.44 0.66
C PRO A 56 15.82 -3.70 -0.04
N GLY A 57 16.60 -4.22 -0.96
CA GLY A 57 16.21 -5.39 -1.75
C GLY A 57 15.17 -5.04 -2.80
N LEU A 58 14.06 -5.74 -2.79
CA LEU A 58 12.95 -5.48 -3.73
C LEU A 58 12.27 -4.18 -3.36
N ASN A 59 12.42 -3.16 -4.22
CA ASN A 59 11.83 -1.85 -3.92
C ASN A 59 10.32 -1.85 -4.24
N GLY A 60 9.66 -0.75 -3.86
CA GLY A 60 8.20 -0.65 -4.00
C GLY A 60 7.70 -0.65 -5.44
N PHE A 61 8.48 -0.14 -6.39
CA PHE A 61 8.11 -0.22 -7.81
C PHE A 61 8.06 -1.67 -8.26
N GLN A 62 9.10 -2.43 -7.93
CA GLN A 62 9.20 -3.84 -8.30
C GLN A 62 8.12 -4.67 -7.61
N ALA A 63 7.88 -4.42 -6.32
CA ALA A 63 6.85 -5.12 -5.57
C ALA A 63 5.47 -4.84 -6.15
N THR A 64 5.17 -3.58 -6.48
CA THR A 64 3.90 -3.19 -7.09
C THR A 64 3.71 -3.93 -8.41
N ARG A 65 4.75 -3.96 -9.24
CA ARG A 65 4.68 -4.66 -10.52
C ARG A 65 4.38 -6.14 -10.32
N GLN A 66 5.05 -6.79 -9.38
CA GLN A 66 4.79 -8.20 -9.10
C GLN A 66 3.33 -8.43 -8.69
N LEU A 67 2.80 -7.58 -7.82
CA LEU A 67 1.42 -7.72 -7.36
C LEU A 67 0.42 -7.50 -8.49
N THR A 68 0.63 -6.48 -9.32
CA THR A 68 -0.34 -6.13 -10.36
C THR A 68 -0.27 -7.05 -11.58
N LYS A 69 0.82 -7.78 -11.74
CA LYS A 69 0.98 -8.74 -12.85
C LYS A 69 0.60 -10.17 -12.48
N ASP A 70 0.54 -10.48 -11.19
CA ASP A 70 0.24 -11.83 -10.72
C ASP A 70 -1.27 -12.05 -10.71
N PRO A 71 -1.80 -13.08 -11.39
CA PRO A 71 -3.24 -13.36 -11.36
C PRO A 71 -3.81 -13.54 -9.95
N GLU A 72 -2.98 -13.96 -9.00
CA GLU A 72 -3.40 -14.15 -7.61
C GLU A 72 -3.63 -12.84 -6.87
N THR A 73 -3.01 -11.74 -7.29
CA THR A 73 -3.04 -10.48 -6.55
C THR A 73 -3.42 -9.27 -7.42
N GLN A 74 -3.59 -9.46 -8.72
CA GLN A 74 -3.80 -8.33 -9.64
C GLN A 74 -5.03 -7.48 -9.33
N GLY A 75 -6.01 -8.06 -8.66
CA GLY A 75 -7.23 -7.33 -8.28
C GLY A 75 -7.10 -6.52 -7.01
N ILE A 76 -5.98 -6.64 -6.29
CA ILE A 76 -5.77 -5.91 -5.04
C ILE A 76 -5.20 -4.54 -5.37
N PRO A 77 -5.90 -3.44 -5.01
CA PRO A 77 -5.38 -2.10 -5.31
C PRO A 77 -4.14 -1.80 -4.47
N VAL A 78 -3.15 -1.17 -5.11
CA VAL A 78 -1.91 -0.74 -4.45
C VAL A 78 -1.88 0.78 -4.45
N ILE A 79 -1.70 1.37 -3.28
CA ILE A 79 -1.50 2.81 -3.11
C ILE A 79 -0.06 3.00 -2.64
N VAL A 80 0.72 3.81 -3.37
CA VAL A 80 2.09 4.10 -2.98
C VAL A 80 2.08 5.18 -1.90
N VAL A 81 2.85 4.96 -0.83
CA VAL A 81 3.00 5.92 0.28
C VAL A 81 4.49 6.05 0.56
N THR A 82 5.09 7.17 0.18
CA THR A 82 6.54 7.30 0.20
C THR A 82 6.99 8.76 0.39
N THR A 83 8.28 8.95 0.72
CA THR A 83 8.87 10.28 0.81
C THR A 83 9.28 10.83 -0.56
N LYS A 84 9.34 9.99 -1.60
CA LYS A 84 9.68 10.45 -2.95
C LYS A 84 8.52 11.25 -3.51
N ASP A 85 8.80 12.46 -3.97
CA ASP A 85 7.74 13.40 -4.36
C ASP A 85 7.88 13.96 -5.77
N GLN A 86 8.75 13.39 -6.60
CA GLN A 86 8.93 13.87 -7.96
C GLN A 86 7.85 13.33 -8.90
N GLU A 87 7.51 14.13 -9.88
CA GLU A 87 6.51 13.74 -10.88
C GLU A 87 6.90 12.43 -11.58
N THR A 88 8.20 12.25 -11.86
CA THR A 88 8.68 11.02 -12.50
C THR A 88 8.43 9.79 -11.64
N ASP A 89 8.53 9.93 -10.31
CA ASP A 89 8.23 8.82 -9.39
C ASP A 89 6.75 8.44 -9.48
N MET A 90 5.88 9.44 -9.55
CA MET A 90 4.44 9.22 -9.64
C MET A 90 4.06 8.54 -10.94
N VAL A 91 4.64 8.99 -12.05
CA VAL A 91 4.40 8.38 -13.36
C VAL A 91 4.88 6.93 -13.37
N TRP A 92 6.06 6.68 -12.79
CA TRP A 92 6.64 5.35 -12.76
C TRP A 92 5.78 4.40 -11.93
N ALA A 93 5.29 4.87 -10.77
CA ALA A 93 4.41 4.07 -9.92
C ALA A 93 3.12 3.69 -10.65
N ALA A 94 2.51 4.65 -11.35
CA ALA A 94 1.30 4.40 -12.12
C ALA A 94 1.54 3.35 -13.20
N ARG A 95 2.70 3.39 -13.85
CA ARG A 95 3.07 2.39 -14.87
C ARG A 95 3.20 1.00 -14.29
N GLN A 96 3.59 0.89 -13.03
CA GLN A 96 3.67 -0.40 -12.35
C GLN A 96 2.28 -0.88 -11.88
N GLY A 97 1.26 -0.06 -12.03
CA GLY A 97 -0.10 -0.44 -11.70
C GLY A 97 -0.64 0.14 -10.40
N ALA A 98 0.10 1.05 -9.75
CA ALA A 98 -0.40 1.70 -8.55
C ALA A 98 -1.63 2.56 -8.88
N LYS A 99 -2.62 2.52 -7.99
CA LYS A 99 -3.88 3.26 -8.19
C LYS A 99 -3.80 4.68 -7.68
N ALA A 100 -2.94 4.95 -6.71
CA ALA A 100 -2.79 6.29 -6.16
C ALA A 100 -1.39 6.45 -5.57
N TYR A 101 -1.02 7.68 -5.27
CA TYR A 101 0.31 8.03 -4.78
C TYR A 101 0.16 9.08 -3.68
N LEU A 102 0.64 8.77 -2.49
CA LEU A 102 0.61 9.68 -1.36
C LEU A 102 2.04 9.95 -0.90
N THR A 103 2.35 11.21 -0.62
CA THR A 103 3.68 11.61 -0.16
C THR A 103 3.70 11.78 1.35
N LYS A 104 4.72 11.24 1.99
CA LYS A 104 4.91 11.39 3.44
C LYS A 104 5.41 12.81 3.77
N PRO A 105 5.02 13.37 4.90
CA PRO A 105 4.12 12.81 5.92
C PRO A 105 2.69 12.78 5.43
N VAL A 106 2.02 11.65 5.64
CA VAL A 106 0.67 11.45 5.13
C VAL A 106 -0.34 12.05 6.08
N GLU A 107 -1.22 12.88 5.53
CA GLU A 107 -2.36 13.42 6.28
C GLU A 107 -3.41 12.33 6.43
N GLU A 108 -4.00 12.23 7.61
CA GLU A 108 -4.99 11.18 7.89
C GLU A 108 -6.18 11.25 6.92
N ASP A 109 -6.67 12.46 6.63
CA ASP A 109 -7.80 12.64 5.72
C ASP A 109 -7.46 12.19 4.29
N ALA A 110 -6.25 12.51 3.83
CA ALA A 110 -5.81 12.09 2.49
C ALA A 110 -5.69 10.57 2.40
N LEU A 111 -5.19 9.94 3.45
CA LEU A 111 -5.06 8.49 3.50
C LEU A 111 -6.45 7.83 3.49
N THR A 112 -7.36 8.31 4.33
CA THR A 112 -8.70 7.77 4.43
C THR A 112 -9.46 7.91 3.11
N GLU A 113 -9.36 9.07 2.48
CA GLU A 113 -10.01 9.34 1.20
C GLU A 113 -9.47 8.42 0.10
N GLY A 114 -8.15 8.28 0.03
CA GLY A 114 -7.53 7.41 -0.96
C GLY A 114 -7.93 5.95 -0.78
N ILE A 115 -7.94 5.49 0.46
CA ILE A 115 -8.32 4.12 0.77
C ILE A 115 -9.78 3.86 0.37
N ASN A 116 -10.68 4.75 0.80
CA ASN A 116 -12.11 4.57 0.53
C ASN A 116 -12.42 4.58 -0.96
N LYS A 117 -11.66 5.37 -1.73
CA LYS A 117 -11.87 5.45 -3.17
C LYS A 117 -11.58 4.13 -3.88
N PHE A 118 -10.62 3.36 -3.39
CA PHE A 118 -10.16 2.16 -4.09
C PHE A 118 -10.53 0.84 -3.42
N LEU A 119 -11.16 0.88 -2.25
CA LEU A 119 -11.65 -0.35 -1.63
C LEU A 119 -12.78 -0.94 -2.46
N PRO A 120 -12.89 -2.29 -2.49
CA PRO A 120 -14.03 -2.93 -3.14
C PRO A 120 -15.34 -2.47 -2.52
N ALA A 121 -16.39 -2.37 -3.35
CA ALA A 121 -17.69 -1.90 -2.89
C ALA A 121 -18.25 -2.70 -1.70
N SER A 122 -17.92 -3.98 -1.62
CA SER A 122 -18.38 -4.84 -0.53
C SER A 122 -17.81 -4.48 0.83
N THR A 123 -16.73 -3.67 0.89
CA THR A 123 -16.12 -3.23 2.14
C THR A 123 -16.56 -1.84 2.56
N HIS A 124 -17.31 -1.15 1.70
CA HIS A 124 -17.82 0.20 2.00
C HIS A 124 -19.17 0.06 2.71
N LYS A 125 -19.16 0.23 4.00
CA LYS A 125 -20.37 0.12 4.80
C LYS A 125 -20.61 1.38 5.60
#